data_7b3ad8b2b8769e9644a5bba977670a3e
#
_entry.id   7b3ad8b2b8769e9644a5bba977670a3e
#
_cell.length_a   1.000
_cell.length_b   1.000
_cell.length_c   1.000
_cell.angle_alpha   90.00
_cell.angle_beta   90.00
_cell.angle_gamma   90.00
#
_symmetry.space_group_name_H-M   'P 1'
#
loop_
_entity.id
_entity.type
_entity.pdbx_description
1 polymer ?
#
loop_
_entity_poly.entity_id
_entity_poly.type
_entity_poly.pdbx_seq_one_letter_code
_entity_poly.pdbx_strand_id
1 'polypeptide(L)'
;SGDTTIIFKIYNFLKEKGVNVDICGANEEANYDDYDIVHLFDIKNIFDAYKHFKLASNSKCNIVVSPMYFNMEKFFQYSDNVERNNLWNNCKAYRELILKKSKIIFCNSIYEKSLITKDFITKGEIKVVYNGVDINYDEVPLYNFKERYNLDNYILCVGRICDIKNQLELSKVCNELGIDLVLIGTTSEESYLKECLSYSTTHYLGFMNDYDLYNAYTFSNAHVLASFSEVTSLSSLKAAAYGCNIVVTEEGASKEYFKDMAIYCDPYNHNSIKSAVEKSKVKRKNNKLKEYIRYNYNLKNMLEGIYEGYLKLMN
;
A
#
# COMPACT_ATOMS: atom_id res chain seq x y z
N SER A 1 2.87 4.83 -8.22
CA SER A 1 2.54 4.37 -6.86
C SER A 1 2.04 2.94 -6.89
N GLY A 2 1.97 2.26 -5.74
CA GLY A 2 1.38 0.91 -5.66
C GLY A 2 -0.07 0.87 -6.14
N ASP A 3 -0.82 1.92 -5.85
CA ASP A 3 -2.22 2.07 -6.23
C ASP A 3 -2.38 2.12 -7.75
N THR A 4 -1.52 2.88 -8.44
CA THR A 4 -1.48 2.94 -9.91
C THR A 4 -1.23 1.56 -10.51
N THR A 5 -0.35 0.76 -9.92
CA THR A 5 -0.06 -0.61 -10.39
C THR A 5 -1.31 -1.49 -10.30
N ILE A 6 -2.09 -1.40 -9.22
CA ILE A 6 -3.34 -2.15 -9.06
C ILE A 6 -4.37 -1.75 -10.12
N ILE A 7 -4.55 -0.45 -10.36
CA ILE A 7 -5.49 0.05 -11.38
C ILE A 7 -5.15 -0.53 -12.76
N PHE A 8 -3.87 -0.53 -13.17
CA PHE A 8 -3.45 -1.14 -14.44
C PHE A 8 -3.67 -2.66 -14.48
N LYS A 9 -3.49 -3.38 -13.35
CA LYS A 9 -3.78 -4.81 -13.28
C LYS A 9 -5.27 -5.09 -13.46
N ILE A 10 -6.14 -4.30 -12.83
CA ILE A 10 -7.60 -4.39 -13.01
C ILE A 10 -7.96 -4.09 -14.47
N TYR A 11 -7.43 -3.04 -15.05
CA TYR A 11 -7.67 -2.65 -16.45
C TYR A 11 -7.32 -3.78 -17.41
N ASN A 12 -6.12 -4.34 -17.33
CA ASN A 12 -5.68 -5.42 -18.21
C ASN A 12 -6.57 -6.66 -18.08
N PHE A 13 -6.89 -7.05 -16.85
CA PHE A 13 -7.77 -8.17 -16.58
C PHE A 13 -9.18 -7.98 -17.17
N LEU A 14 -9.75 -6.79 -17.06
CA LEU A 14 -11.05 -6.47 -17.62
C LEU A 14 -11.03 -6.52 -19.17
N LYS A 15 -9.94 -6.02 -19.79
CA LYS A 15 -9.72 -6.15 -21.24
C LYS A 15 -9.68 -7.62 -21.69
N GLU A 16 -8.96 -8.47 -20.95
CA GLU A 16 -8.91 -9.92 -21.21
C GLU A 16 -10.29 -10.60 -21.08
N LYS A 17 -11.17 -10.06 -20.21
CA LYS A 17 -12.57 -10.51 -20.07
C LYS A 17 -13.52 -9.95 -21.15
N GLY A 18 -13.01 -9.14 -22.08
CA GLY A 18 -13.81 -8.50 -23.12
C GLY A 18 -14.64 -7.31 -22.64
N VAL A 19 -14.35 -6.75 -21.47
CA VAL A 19 -15.02 -5.54 -20.96
C VAL A 19 -14.46 -4.31 -21.67
N ASN A 20 -15.34 -3.42 -22.11
CA ASN A 20 -14.93 -2.10 -22.57
C ASN A 20 -14.59 -1.23 -21.36
N VAL A 21 -13.32 -0.90 -21.17
CA VAL A 21 -12.81 -0.21 -19.98
C VAL A 21 -11.77 0.83 -20.36
N ASP A 22 -11.82 1.99 -19.71
CA ASP A 22 -10.88 3.07 -19.84
C ASP A 22 -10.33 3.47 -18.46
N ILE A 23 -9.13 4.07 -18.45
CA ILE A 23 -8.54 4.69 -17.26
C ILE A 23 -8.62 6.19 -17.46
N CYS A 24 -9.19 6.89 -16.47
CA CYS A 24 -9.23 8.34 -16.45
C CYS A 24 -8.29 8.86 -15.35
N GLY A 25 -7.35 9.71 -15.74
CA GLY A 25 -6.42 10.36 -14.82
C GLY A 25 -7.09 11.46 -14.01
N ALA A 26 -6.54 11.78 -12.83
CA ALA A 26 -7.10 12.77 -11.90
C ALA A 26 -7.39 14.14 -12.54
N ASN A 27 -6.55 14.57 -13.49
CA ASN A 27 -6.67 15.87 -14.16
C ASN A 27 -7.45 15.81 -15.48
N GLU A 28 -7.86 14.64 -15.92
CA GLU A 28 -8.59 14.48 -17.19
C GLU A 28 -10.06 14.86 -17.04
N GLU A 29 -10.66 15.30 -18.13
CA GLU A 29 -12.10 15.46 -18.24
C GLU A 29 -12.71 14.17 -18.76
N ALA A 30 -13.81 13.73 -18.13
CA ALA A 30 -14.50 12.51 -18.53
C ALA A 30 -16.02 12.78 -18.63
N ASN A 31 -16.63 12.22 -19.68
CA ASN A 31 -18.06 12.04 -19.77
C ASN A 31 -18.41 10.61 -19.33
N TYR A 32 -19.23 10.48 -18.29
CA TYR A 32 -19.59 9.18 -17.72
C TYR A 32 -20.95 8.67 -18.19
N ASP A 33 -21.63 9.34 -19.10
CA ASP A 33 -22.96 8.95 -19.59
C ASP A 33 -22.93 7.64 -20.42
N ASP A 34 -21.78 7.33 -21.02
CA ASP A 34 -21.57 6.14 -21.84
C ASP A 34 -21.05 4.93 -21.05
N TYR A 35 -20.92 5.04 -19.71
CA TYR A 35 -20.40 3.99 -18.86
C TYR A 35 -21.48 3.43 -17.92
N ASP A 36 -21.48 2.10 -17.75
CA ASP A 36 -22.35 1.42 -16.79
C ASP A 36 -21.84 1.55 -15.36
N ILE A 37 -20.52 1.56 -15.20
CA ILE A 37 -19.83 1.61 -13.91
C ILE A 37 -18.68 2.61 -13.95
N VAL A 38 -18.59 3.43 -12.91
CA VAL A 38 -17.39 4.25 -12.60
C VAL A 38 -16.78 3.76 -11.30
N HIS A 39 -15.52 3.32 -11.34
CA HIS A 39 -14.77 2.88 -10.17
C HIS A 39 -13.80 3.95 -9.70
N LEU A 40 -14.07 4.53 -8.55
CA LEU A 40 -13.23 5.53 -7.89
C LEU A 40 -12.19 4.86 -6.99
N PHE A 41 -10.97 5.40 -6.97
CA PHE A 41 -9.89 4.91 -6.12
C PHE A 41 -9.35 6.02 -5.21
N ASP A 42 -8.95 5.65 -4.00
CA ASP A 42 -8.25 6.50 -3.02
C ASP A 42 -9.04 7.76 -2.58
N ILE A 43 -9.90 7.59 -1.58
CA ILE A 43 -10.62 8.72 -0.97
C ILE A 43 -9.78 9.51 0.05
N LYS A 44 -8.52 9.14 0.29
CA LYS A 44 -7.60 9.94 1.12
C LYS A 44 -7.21 11.20 0.37
N ASN A 45 -6.90 11.06 -0.94
CA ASN A 45 -6.74 12.19 -1.86
C ASN A 45 -8.10 12.62 -2.40
N ILE A 46 -8.86 13.27 -1.53
CA ILE A 46 -10.28 13.54 -1.76
C ILE A 46 -10.55 14.47 -2.96
N PHE A 47 -9.63 15.37 -3.29
CA PHE A 47 -9.84 16.35 -4.34
C PHE A 47 -10.00 15.68 -5.72
N ASP A 48 -9.14 14.73 -6.04
CA ASP A 48 -9.21 13.98 -7.30
C ASP A 48 -10.44 13.08 -7.34
N ALA A 49 -10.65 12.29 -6.29
CA ALA A 49 -11.79 11.40 -6.19
C ALA A 49 -13.13 12.16 -6.24
N TYR A 50 -13.23 13.31 -5.57
CA TYR A 50 -14.46 14.10 -5.53
C TYR A 50 -14.78 14.81 -6.86
N LYS A 51 -13.77 15.24 -7.62
CA LYS A 51 -13.96 15.79 -8.97
C LYS A 51 -14.69 14.78 -9.86
N HIS A 52 -14.16 13.57 -9.97
CA HIS A 52 -14.74 12.49 -10.76
C HIS A 52 -16.07 11.99 -10.18
N PHE A 53 -16.20 11.94 -8.85
CA PHE A 53 -17.46 11.63 -8.20
C PHE A 53 -18.58 12.58 -8.59
N LYS A 54 -18.33 13.91 -8.63
CA LYS A 54 -19.33 14.89 -9.04
C LYS A 54 -19.82 14.65 -10.47
N LEU A 55 -18.91 14.39 -11.39
CA LEU A 55 -19.25 14.11 -12.79
C LEU A 55 -20.06 12.80 -12.88
N ALA A 56 -19.60 11.72 -12.27
CA ALA A 56 -20.29 10.44 -12.27
C ALA A 56 -21.67 10.49 -11.58
N SER A 57 -21.83 11.33 -10.54
CA SER A 57 -23.13 11.49 -9.84
C SER A 57 -24.21 12.15 -10.67
N ASN A 58 -23.85 12.85 -11.74
CA ASN A 58 -24.77 13.50 -12.69
C ASN A 58 -25.12 12.59 -13.87
N SER A 59 -24.46 11.43 -14.00
CA SER A 59 -24.72 10.44 -15.05
C SER A 59 -25.59 9.28 -14.51
N LYS A 60 -25.96 8.34 -15.38
CA LYS A 60 -26.74 7.15 -15.02
C LYS A 60 -25.88 5.99 -14.54
N CYS A 61 -24.56 6.12 -14.50
CA CYS A 61 -23.64 5.05 -14.14
C CYS A 61 -23.75 4.62 -12.67
N ASN A 62 -23.41 3.37 -12.39
CA ASN A 62 -23.22 2.89 -11.02
C ASN A 62 -21.83 3.33 -10.51
N ILE A 63 -21.79 3.99 -9.36
CA ILE A 63 -20.53 4.36 -8.72
C ILE A 63 -20.11 3.25 -7.77
N VAL A 64 -18.87 2.79 -7.90
CA VAL A 64 -18.22 1.91 -6.94
C VAL A 64 -16.91 2.55 -6.48
N VAL A 65 -16.39 2.16 -5.33
CA VAL A 65 -15.17 2.77 -4.78
C VAL A 65 -14.28 1.75 -4.09
N SER A 66 -12.97 1.84 -4.34
CA SER A 66 -11.90 1.26 -3.51
C SER A 66 -11.31 2.38 -2.65
N PRO A 67 -11.73 2.51 -1.38
CA PRO A 67 -11.44 3.71 -0.60
C PRO A 67 -9.99 3.86 -0.22
N MET A 68 -9.26 2.77 -0.03
CA MET A 68 -7.87 2.76 0.45
C MET A 68 -7.71 3.59 1.74
N TYR A 69 -8.73 3.50 2.61
CA TYR A 69 -8.92 4.39 3.74
C TYR A 69 -8.20 3.90 5.00
N PHE A 70 -7.55 4.84 5.66
CA PHE A 70 -7.16 4.76 7.06
C PHE A 70 -7.32 6.15 7.71
N ASN A 71 -7.50 6.18 9.02
CA ASN A 71 -7.66 7.46 9.72
C ASN A 71 -6.29 8.10 9.97
N MET A 72 -6.12 9.33 9.48
CA MET A 72 -4.85 10.09 9.56
C MET A 72 -4.72 10.93 10.82
N GLU A 73 -5.78 11.07 11.63
CA GLU A 73 -5.79 11.99 12.77
C GLU A 73 -4.66 11.73 13.77
N LYS A 74 -4.45 10.45 14.12
CA LYS A 74 -3.36 10.06 15.05
C LYS A 74 -1.99 10.49 14.55
N PHE A 75 -1.73 10.32 13.25
CA PHE A 75 -0.47 10.73 12.63
C PHE A 75 -0.31 12.24 12.61
N PHE A 76 -1.35 12.99 12.23
CA PHE A 76 -1.28 14.46 12.21
C PHE A 76 -1.14 15.07 13.61
N GLN A 77 -1.75 14.46 14.62
CA GLN A 77 -1.56 14.85 16.02
C GLN A 77 -0.12 14.57 16.49
N TYR A 78 0.42 13.41 16.16
CA TYR A 78 1.79 13.04 16.50
C TYR A 78 2.82 13.96 15.82
N SER A 79 2.62 14.31 14.55
CA SER A 79 3.50 15.21 13.79
C SER A 79 3.26 16.69 14.06
N ASP A 80 2.35 17.03 14.99
CA ASP A 80 1.93 18.41 15.31
C ASP A 80 1.49 19.22 14.08
N ASN A 81 0.95 18.55 13.08
CA ASN A 81 0.53 19.16 11.83
C ASN A 81 -0.95 19.56 11.86
N VAL A 82 -1.22 20.69 12.55
CA VAL A 82 -2.57 21.21 12.77
C VAL A 82 -3.27 21.53 11.44
N GLU A 83 -2.56 22.07 10.46
CA GLU A 83 -3.13 22.42 9.15
C GLU A 83 -3.63 21.17 8.39
N ARG A 84 -2.78 20.13 8.26
CA ARG A 84 -3.19 18.88 7.63
C ARG A 84 -4.32 18.18 8.38
N ASN A 85 -4.31 18.25 9.72
CA ASN A 85 -5.39 17.67 10.54
C ASN A 85 -6.73 18.38 10.30
N ASN A 86 -6.73 19.71 10.26
CA ASN A 86 -7.92 20.48 9.95
C ASN A 86 -8.45 20.21 8.55
N LEU A 87 -7.56 20.16 7.55
CA LEU A 87 -7.93 19.82 6.18
C LEU A 87 -8.54 18.41 6.09
N TRP A 88 -7.92 17.44 6.77
CA TRP A 88 -8.41 16.07 6.84
C TRP A 88 -9.84 16.01 7.38
N ASN A 89 -10.11 16.70 8.48
CA ASN A 89 -11.42 16.74 9.13
C ASN A 89 -12.46 17.48 8.27
N ASN A 90 -12.12 18.62 7.69
CA ASN A 90 -13.01 19.38 6.80
C ASN A 90 -13.41 18.58 5.55
N CYS A 91 -12.58 17.66 5.10
CA CYS A 91 -12.86 16.79 3.96
C CYS A 91 -13.70 15.55 4.31
N LYS A 92 -14.06 15.32 5.58
CA LYS A 92 -14.83 14.15 6.02
C LYS A 92 -16.19 14.03 5.31
N ALA A 93 -16.92 15.13 5.18
CA ALA A 93 -18.22 15.15 4.52
C ALA A 93 -18.16 14.74 3.04
N TYR A 94 -17.10 15.09 2.34
CA TYR A 94 -16.90 14.70 0.92
C TYR A 94 -16.60 13.20 0.79
N ARG A 95 -15.81 12.64 1.69
CA ARG A 95 -15.59 11.18 1.75
C ARG A 95 -16.89 10.44 2.01
N GLU A 96 -17.69 10.91 2.96
CA GLU A 96 -18.99 10.32 3.29
C GLU A 96 -19.96 10.37 2.11
N LEU A 97 -19.99 11.46 1.34
CA LEU A 97 -20.82 11.56 0.13
C LEU A 97 -20.46 10.49 -0.90
N ILE A 98 -19.18 10.28 -1.17
CA ILE A 98 -18.71 9.23 -2.08
C ILE A 98 -19.17 7.86 -1.59
N LEU A 99 -18.85 7.53 -0.33
CA LEU A 99 -19.19 6.24 0.27
C LEU A 99 -20.68 5.98 0.30
N LYS A 100 -21.48 6.99 0.63
CA LYS A 100 -22.94 6.91 0.71
C LYS A 100 -23.62 6.70 -0.65
N LYS A 101 -23.03 7.21 -1.73
CA LYS A 101 -23.54 7.07 -3.10
C LYS A 101 -23.02 5.83 -3.81
N SER A 102 -21.91 5.27 -3.36
CA SER A 102 -21.34 4.06 -3.96
C SER A 102 -22.25 2.85 -3.76
N LYS A 103 -22.47 2.09 -4.83
CA LYS A 103 -23.25 0.85 -4.81
C LYS A 103 -22.47 -0.28 -4.16
N ILE A 104 -21.17 -0.34 -4.43
CA ILE A 104 -20.23 -1.28 -3.79
C ILE A 104 -19.01 -0.51 -3.31
N ILE A 105 -18.56 -0.82 -2.10
CA ILE A 105 -17.34 -0.32 -1.49
C ILE A 105 -16.40 -1.53 -1.37
N PHE A 106 -15.30 -1.55 -2.12
CA PHE A 106 -14.29 -2.60 -2.11
C PHE A 106 -13.21 -2.29 -1.08
N CYS A 107 -13.35 -2.80 0.13
CA CYS A 107 -12.33 -2.67 1.17
C CYS A 107 -11.24 -3.71 0.99
N ASN A 108 -9.97 -3.33 1.21
CA ASN A 108 -8.82 -4.23 1.09
C ASN A 108 -8.64 -5.16 2.31
N SER A 109 -9.39 -4.95 3.37
CA SER A 109 -9.30 -5.71 4.61
C SER A 109 -10.56 -5.58 5.46
N ILE A 110 -10.73 -6.49 6.41
CA ILE A 110 -11.76 -6.37 7.45
C ILE A 110 -11.47 -5.15 8.33
N TYR A 111 -10.18 -4.85 8.57
CA TYR A 111 -9.77 -3.66 9.29
C TYR A 111 -10.27 -2.38 8.60
N GLU A 112 -10.03 -2.22 7.30
CA GLU A 112 -10.53 -1.07 6.53
C GLU A 112 -12.06 -1.00 6.56
N LYS A 113 -12.74 -2.14 6.36
CA LYS A 113 -14.20 -2.24 6.50
C LYS A 113 -14.67 -1.73 7.86
N SER A 114 -13.99 -2.09 8.95
CA SER A 114 -14.34 -1.66 10.30
C SER A 114 -14.19 -0.15 10.48
N LEU A 115 -13.13 0.45 9.91
CA LEU A 115 -12.92 1.90 9.92
C LEU A 115 -14.01 2.63 9.14
N ILE A 116 -14.30 2.17 7.92
CA ILE A 116 -15.37 2.77 7.08
C ILE A 116 -16.72 2.73 7.82
N THR A 117 -17.05 1.59 8.42
CA THR A 117 -18.32 1.43 9.16
C THR A 117 -18.38 2.29 10.42
N LYS A 118 -17.22 2.51 11.07
CA LYS A 118 -17.12 3.36 12.27
C LYS A 118 -17.19 4.84 11.95
N ASP A 119 -16.49 5.29 10.91
CA ASP A 119 -16.24 6.71 10.66
C ASP A 119 -17.29 7.35 9.74
N PHE A 120 -18.05 6.55 8.95
CA PHE A 120 -18.95 7.03 7.91
C PHE A 120 -20.28 6.28 7.84
N ILE A 121 -21.30 6.98 7.31
CA ILE A 121 -22.58 6.37 6.95
C ILE A 121 -22.48 5.87 5.50
N THR A 122 -22.73 4.59 5.30
CA THR A 122 -22.74 3.94 3.98
C THR A 122 -24.12 3.37 3.66
N LYS A 123 -24.48 3.27 2.37
CA LYS A 123 -25.74 2.65 1.91
C LYS A 123 -25.52 1.43 1.01
N GLY A 124 -24.37 1.39 0.33
CA GLY A 124 -24.02 0.31 -0.56
C GLY A 124 -23.46 -0.91 0.17
N GLU A 125 -23.25 -1.97 -0.59
CA GLU A 125 -22.60 -3.18 -0.09
C GLU A 125 -21.13 -2.90 0.21
N ILE A 126 -20.64 -3.35 1.37
CA ILE A 126 -19.21 -3.34 1.68
C ILE A 126 -18.66 -4.75 1.45
N LYS A 127 -17.91 -4.91 0.35
CA LYS A 127 -17.25 -6.17 -0.03
C LYS A 127 -15.78 -6.10 0.33
N VAL A 128 -15.27 -7.07 1.08
CA VAL A 128 -13.83 -7.19 1.34
C VAL A 128 -13.19 -7.96 0.19
N VAL A 129 -12.23 -7.31 -0.48
CA VAL A 129 -11.42 -7.90 -1.55
C VAL A 129 -9.96 -7.63 -1.22
N TYR A 130 -9.28 -8.63 -0.67
CA TYR A 130 -7.89 -8.51 -0.26
C TYR A 130 -6.98 -8.19 -1.45
N ASN A 131 -6.00 -7.32 -1.23
CA ASN A 131 -4.96 -7.10 -2.22
C ASN A 131 -4.14 -8.36 -2.47
N GLY A 132 -3.84 -8.59 -3.73
CA GLY A 132 -3.06 -9.74 -4.18
C GLY A 132 -1.74 -9.35 -4.80
N VAL A 133 -0.81 -10.27 -4.79
CA VAL A 133 0.49 -10.15 -5.44
C VAL A 133 0.63 -11.09 -6.62
N ASP A 134 1.38 -10.63 -7.60
CA ASP A 134 1.80 -11.37 -8.76
C ASP A 134 3.26 -11.80 -8.61
N ILE A 135 3.60 -13.03 -8.99
CA ILE A 135 4.92 -13.62 -8.78
C ILE A 135 5.43 -14.15 -10.13
N ASN A 136 6.24 -13.33 -10.79
CA ASN A 136 6.67 -13.58 -12.17
C ASN A 136 8.13 -14.01 -12.30
N TYR A 137 8.90 -14.08 -11.20
CA TYR A 137 10.37 -14.20 -11.29
C TYR A 137 10.98 -15.42 -10.59
N ASP A 138 10.17 -16.39 -10.14
CA ASP A 138 10.68 -17.56 -9.40
C ASP A 138 11.70 -18.39 -10.19
N GLU A 139 11.59 -18.44 -11.52
CA GLU A 139 12.45 -19.20 -12.41
C GLU A 139 13.51 -18.33 -13.11
N VAL A 140 13.52 -17.01 -12.81
CA VAL A 140 14.48 -16.09 -13.43
C VAL A 140 15.77 -16.10 -12.62
N PRO A 141 16.96 -16.23 -13.29
CA PRO A 141 18.24 -16.19 -12.59
C PRO A 141 18.41 -14.89 -11.79
N LEU A 142 18.89 -15.03 -10.56
CA LEU A 142 19.23 -13.90 -9.69
C LEU A 142 20.63 -13.36 -10.03
N TYR A 143 20.79 -12.05 -9.88
CA TYR A 143 22.11 -11.46 -9.67
C TYR A 143 22.34 -11.19 -8.18
N ASN A 144 23.58 -11.18 -7.73
CA ASN A 144 23.89 -10.88 -6.34
C ASN A 144 23.73 -9.38 -6.07
N PHE A 145 22.58 -9.03 -5.46
CA PHE A 145 22.24 -7.63 -5.15
C PHE A 145 23.25 -6.99 -4.18
N LYS A 146 23.80 -7.77 -3.23
CA LYS A 146 24.81 -7.31 -2.28
C LYS A 146 26.10 -6.89 -2.98
N GLU A 147 26.62 -7.73 -3.87
CA GLU A 147 27.83 -7.42 -4.63
C GLU A 147 27.64 -6.21 -5.54
N ARG A 148 26.51 -6.15 -6.24
CA ARG A 148 26.20 -5.05 -7.17
C ARG A 148 26.20 -3.67 -6.51
N TYR A 149 25.70 -3.59 -5.27
CA TYR A 149 25.58 -2.33 -4.53
C TYR A 149 26.54 -2.18 -3.36
N ASN A 150 27.54 -3.08 -3.28
CA ASN A 150 28.56 -3.10 -2.23
C ASN A 150 27.95 -3.08 -0.82
N LEU A 151 26.99 -3.95 -0.58
CA LEU A 151 26.26 -4.10 0.69
C LEU A 151 26.67 -5.42 1.35
N ASP A 152 26.77 -5.43 2.67
CA ASP A 152 26.99 -6.69 3.40
C ASP A 152 25.65 -7.24 3.91
N ASN A 153 25.20 -6.78 5.06
CA ASN A 153 23.91 -7.16 5.63
C ASN A 153 23.01 -5.91 5.66
N TYR A 154 21.91 -5.93 4.95
CA TYR A 154 21.07 -4.75 4.84
C TYR A 154 19.60 -5.02 5.17
N ILE A 155 18.98 -3.98 5.70
CA ILE A 155 17.53 -3.84 5.83
C ILE A 155 17.02 -3.15 4.57
N LEU A 156 15.91 -3.62 4.03
CA LEU A 156 15.28 -3.07 2.85
C LEU A 156 13.98 -2.36 3.21
N CYS A 157 13.79 -1.14 2.74
CA CYS A 157 12.53 -0.41 2.83
C CYS A 157 12.07 0.00 1.42
N VAL A 158 11.01 -0.62 0.93
CA VAL A 158 10.46 -0.35 -0.40
C VAL A 158 9.12 0.36 -0.26
N GLY A 159 9.01 1.54 -0.85
CA GLY A 159 7.80 2.35 -0.85
C GLY A 159 8.10 3.79 -1.23
N ARG A 160 7.06 4.61 -1.33
CA ARG A 160 7.24 6.06 -1.51
C ARG A 160 8.00 6.63 -0.30
N ILE A 161 9.00 7.47 -0.56
CA ILE A 161 9.78 8.12 0.49
C ILE A 161 9.02 9.37 0.93
N CYS A 162 8.44 9.35 2.13
CA CYS A 162 7.65 10.44 2.71
C CYS A 162 7.43 10.22 4.21
N ASP A 163 7.05 11.27 4.91
CA ASP A 163 6.90 11.33 6.36
C ASP A 163 6.03 10.20 6.95
N ILE A 164 4.89 9.91 6.36
CA ILE A 164 3.98 8.87 6.83
C ILE A 164 4.58 7.44 6.78
N LYS A 165 5.59 7.23 5.94
CA LYS A 165 6.29 5.93 5.82
C LYS A 165 7.40 5.75 6.85
N ASN A 166 7.73 6.81 7.59
CA ASN A 166 8.62 6.80 8.75
C ASN A 166 10.05 6.28 8.46
N GLN A 167 10.54 6.54 7.23
CA GLN A 167 11.91 6.12 6.86
C GLN A 167 12.98 6.86 7.66
N LEU A 168 12.72 8.10 8.08
CA LEU A 168 13.65 8.88 8.88
C LEU A 168 13.96 8.19 10.22
N GLU A 169 12.91 7.74 10.91
CA GLU A 169 13.11 7.03 12.19
C GLU A 169 13.80 5.68 11.97
N LEU A 170 13.46 4.98 10.88
CA LEU A 170 14.16 3.75 10.50
C LEU A 170 15.62 3.99 10.18
N SER A 171 15.97 5.12 9.53
CA SER A 171 17.37 5.53 9.27
C SER A 171 18.15 5.74 10.56
N LYS A 172 17.55 6.42 11.55
CA LYS A 172 18.17 6.59 12.89
C LYS A 172 18.45 5.24 13.54
N VAL A 173 17.45 4.37 13.59
CA VAL A 173 17.55 3.03 14.17
C VAL A 173 18.65 2.20 13.48
N CYS A 174 18.68 2.18 12.16
CA CYS A 174 19.69 1.42 11.41
C CYS A 174 21.08 1.98 11.63
N ASN A 175 21.24 3.30 11.71
CA ASN A 175 22.51 3.96 12.02
C ASN A 175 23.02 3.62 13.43
N GLU A 176 22.14 3.62 14.44
CA GLU A 176 22.49 3.20 15.79
C GLU A 176 22.93 1.73 15.88
N LEU A 177 22.33 0.87 15.04
CA LEU A 177 22.63 -0.56 15.00
C LEU A 177 23.81 -0.91 14.09
N GLY A 178 24.37 0.06 13.37
CA GLY A 178 25.42 -0.16 12.37
C GLY A 178 24.99 -1.10 11.24
N ILE A 179 23.76 -0.93 10.75
CA ILE A 179 23.18 -1.78 9.69
C ILE A 179 22.87 -0.92 8.48
N ASP A 180 23.24 -1.36 7.29
CA ASP A 180 22.84 -0.70 6.06
C ASP A 180 21.32 -0.72 5.90
N LEU A 181 20.73 0.45 5.61
CA LEU A 181 19.34 0.63 5.21
C LEU A 181 19.30 1.01 3.73
N VAL A 182 18.63 0.20 2.94
CA VAL A 182 18.41 0.47 1.52
C VAL A 182 16.98 0.96 1.32
N LEU A 183 16.83 2.20 0.87
CA LEU A 183 15.56 2.82 0.51
C LEU A 183 15.35 2.70 -1.01
N ILE A 184 14.20 2.13 -1.42
CA ILE A 184 13.82 2.01 -2.84
C ILE A 184 12.41 2.57 -3.02
N GLY A 185 12.28 3.51 -3.97
CA GLY A 185 10.99 4.10 -4.33
C GLY A 185 11.13 5.52 -4.85
N THR A 186 10.01 6.14 -5.16
CA THR A 186 9.95 7.54 -5.58
C THR A 186 9.75 8.45 -4.38
N THR A 187 10.22 9.70 -4.49
CA THR A 187 9.89 10.77 -3.54
C THR A 187 9.33 11.99 -4.26
N SER A 188 8.51 12.74 -3.58
CA SER A 188 8.13 14.12 -3.89
C SER A 188 8.58 15.09 -2.79
N GLU A 189 9.29 14.57 -1.77
CA GLU A 189 9.70 15.28 -0.55
C GLU A 189 11.23 15.19 -0.43
N GLU A 190 11.93 15.95 -1.30
CA GLU A 190 13.40 15.95 -1.37
C GLU A 190 14.08 16.33 -0.03
N SER A 191 13.47 17.23 0.75
CA SER A 191 13.97 17.59 2.08
C SER A 191 13.96 16.41 3.04
N TYR A 192 12.85 15.64 3.05
CA TYR A 192 12.70 14.44 3.87
C TYR A 192 13.71 13.34 3.47
N LEU A 193 13.90 13.14 2.17
CA LEU A 193 14.94 12.21 1.69
C LEU A 193 16.34 12.64 2.13
N LYS A 194 16.67 13.93 2.04
CA LYS A 194 17.97 14.46 2.52
C LYS A 194 18.19 14.21 4.00
N GLU A 195 17.14 14.34 4.82
CA GLU A 195 17.23 14.02 6.25
C GLU A 195 17.50 12.52 6.47
N CYS A 196 16.84 11.63 5.74
CA CYS A 196 17.15 10.20 5.80
C CYS A 196 18.60 9.90 5.42
N LEU A 197 19.13 10.55 4.37
CA LEU A 197 20.49 10.36 3.86
C LEU A 197 21.57 11.03 4.71
N SER A 198 21.21 11.81 5.72
CA SER A 198 22.19 12.35 6.70
C SER A 198 22.78 11.25 7.59
N TYR A 199 22.16 10.08 7.64
CA TYR A 199 22.67 8.89 8.34
C TYR A 199 23.52 8.05 7.39
N SER A 200 24.79 7.83 7.75
CA SER A 200 25.81 7.21 6.90
C SER A 200 25.48 5.77 6.45
N THR A 201 24.62 5.08 7.19
CA THR A 201 24.16 3.73 6.87
C THR A 201 22.95 3.70 5.91
N THR A 202 22.41 4.86 5.51
CA THR A 202 21.24 4.93 4.66
C THR A 202 21.62 5.15 3.20
N HIS A 203 21.17 4.25 2.33
CA HIS A 203 21.40 4.25 0.89
C HIS A 203 20.06 4.41 0.15
N TYR A 204 19.99 5.33 -0.82
CA TYR A 204 18.83 5.51 -1.67
C TYR A 204 19.13 5.09 -3.11
N LEU A 205 18.37 4.13 -3.63
CA LEU A 205 18.59 3.56 -4.95
C LEU A 205 17.52 3.96 -5.98
N GLY A 206 16.65 4.92 -5.63
CA GLY A 206 15.61 5.39 -6.54
C GLY A 206 14.51 4.37 -6.80
N PHE A 207 13.82 4.51 -7.91
CA PHE A 207 12.81 3.54 -8.37
C PHE A 207 13.47 2.33 -9.00
N MET A 208 12.95 1.15 -8.70
CA MET A 208 13.37 -0.11 -9.30
C MET A 208 12.19 -0.86 -9.91
N ASN A 209 12.45 -1.60 -10.98
CA ASN A 209 11.47 -2.51 -11.59
C ASN A 209 11.26 -3.77 -10.72
N ASP A 210 10.27 -4.57 -11.06
CA ASP A 210 9.91 -5.75 -10.28
C ASP A 210 11.00 -6.83 -10.23
N TYR A 211 11.86 -6.95 -11.27
CA TYR A 211 12.97 -7.88 -11.27
C TYR A 211 14.11 -7.47 -10.32
N ASP A 212 14.47 -6.18 -10.34
CA ASP A 212 15.46 -5.65 -9.38
C ASP A 212 14.95 -5.74 -7.94
N LEU A 213 13.65 -5.46 -7.72
CA LEU A 213 13.02 -5.66 -6.41
C LEU A 213 13.03 -7.12 -5.96
N TYR A 214 12.83 -8.09 -6.87
CA TYR A 214 12.93 -9.49 -6.54
C TYR A 214 14.32 -9.84 -5.99
N ASN A 215 15.38 -9.35 -6.66
CA ASN A 215 16.75 -9.53 -6.19
C ASN A 215 16.96 -8.83 -4.83
N ALA A 216 16.50 -7.57 -4.68
CA ALA A 216 16.62 -6.83 -3.43
C ALA A 216 15.96 -7.56 -2.25
N TYR A 217 14.74 -8.08 -2.42
CA TYR A 217 14.02 -8.84 -1.38
C TYR A 217 14.73 -10.15 -1.05
N THR A 218 15.25 -10.86 -2.06
CA THR A 218 15.88 -12.15 -1.86
C THR A 218 17.17 -12.05 -1.04
N PHE A 219 17.97 -11.01 -1.27
CA PHE A 219 19.27 -10.84 -0.60
C PHE A 219 19.20 -10.02 0.70
N SER A 220 18.11 -9.29 0.97
CA SER A 220 17.98 -8.52 2.21
C SER A 220 17.80 -9.42 3.44
N ASN A 221 18.16 -8.90 4.62
CA ASN A 221 17.87 -9.59 5.88
C ASN A 221 16.37 -9.56 6.19
N ALA A 222 15.75 -8.38 6.02
CA ALA A 222 14.33 -8.18 6.17
C ALA A 222 13.87 -6.98 5.32
N HIS A 223 12.60 -7.01 4.92
CA HIS A 223 11.88 -5.82 4.48
C HIS A 223 11.21 -5.18 5.69
N VAL A 224 11.52 -3.91 5.96
CA VAL A 224 11.01 -3.16 7.10
C VAL A 224 10.17 -1.99 6.63
N LEU A 225 8.95 -1.89 7.12
CA LEU A 225 8.04 -0.77 6.85
C LEU A 225 7.33 -0.36 8.15
N ALA A 226 7.95 0.59 8.87
CA ALA A 226 7.46 1.12 10.14
C ALA A 226 6.53 2.33 9.93
N SER A 227 5.65 2.28 8.93
CA SER A 227 4.73 3.36 8.57
C SER A 227 3.78 3.70 9.72
N PHE A 228 3.41 4.97 9.84
CA PHE A 228 2.42 5.39 10.84
C PHE A 228 1.02 4.85 10.57
N SER A 229 0.72 4.44 9.35
CA SER A 229 -0.47 3.66 9.02
C SER A 229 -0.34 2.93 7.67
N GLU A 230 -0.96 1.76 7.56
CA GLU A 230 -1.02 0.97 6.35
C GLU A 230 -2.43 0.39 6.13
N VAL A 231 -3.00 0.64 4.96
CA VAL A 231 -4.20 -0.09 4.52
C VAL A 231 -3.80 -1.52 4.16
N THR A 232 -2.85 -1.61 3.23
CA THR A 232 -2.18 -2.85 2.82
C THR A 232 -0.85 -2.49 2.18
N SER A 233 0.22 -2.97 2.73
CA SER A 233 1.55 -2.78 2.15
C SER A 233 1.79 -3.78 1.01
N LEU A 234 1.60 -3.35 -0.24
CA LEU A 234 1.92 -4.18 -1.41
C LEU A 234 3.40 -4.57 -1.47
N SER A 235 4.30 -3.66 -1.07
CA SER A 235 5.73 -3.96 -1.02
C SER A 235 6.04 -5.04 0.01
N SER A 236 5.40 -5.02 1.18
CA SER A 236 5.55 -6.07 2.20
C SER A 236 4.93 -7.39 1.76
N LEU A 237 3.79 -7.37 1.05
CA LEU A 237 3.20 -8.58 0.45
C LEU A 237 4.14 -9.19 -0.60
N LYS A 238 4.70 -8.38 -1.52
CA LYS A 238 5.69 -8.84 -2.51
C LYS A 238 6.94 -9.40 -1.81
N ALA A 239 7.48 -8.68 -0.83
CA ALA A 239 8.64 -9.14 -0.07
C ALA A 239 8.40 -10.50 0.59
N ALA A 240 7.25 -10.69 1.24
CA ALA A 240 6.85 -11.95 1.85
C ALA A 240 6.69 -13.07 0.82
N ALA A 241 6.07 -12.78 -0.32
CA ALA A 241 5.88 -13.72 -1.43
C ALA A 241 7.21 -14.19 -2.06
N TYR A 242 8.26 -13.38 -1.95
CA TYR A 242 9.64 -13.74 -2.34
C TYR A 242 10.47 -14.31 -1.17
N GLY A 243 9.86 -14.56 -0.01
CA GLY A 243 10.50 -15.24 1.12
C GLY A 243 11.35 -14.33 2.01
N CYS A 244 11.20 -13.01 1.88
CA CYS A 244 11.87 -12.06 2.77
C CYS A 244 11.24 -12.08 4.16
N ASN A 245 12.03 -11.91 5.22
CA ASN A 245 11.49 -11.61 6.55
C ASN A 245 10.78 -10.26 6.53
N ILE A 246 9.68 -10.14 7.26
CA ILE A 246 8.84 -8.94 7.27
C ILE A 246 8.82 -8.32 8.65
N VAL A 247 9.14 -7.04 8.73
CA VAL A 247 8.90 -6.16 9.87
C VAL A 247 7.95 -5.06 9.42
N VAL A 248 6.81 -4.97 10.07
CA VAL A 248 5.77 -4.01 9.69
C VAL A 248 5.15 -3.34 10.91
N THR A 249 4.54 -2.20 10.65
CA THR A 249 3.75 -1.50 11.66
C THR A 249 2.61 -2.36 12.18
N GLU A 250 2.28 -2.22 13.47
CA GLU A 250 1.05 -2.76 14.03
C GLU A 250 -0.18 -1.89 13.75
N GLU A 251 0.01 -0.68 13.23
CA GLU A 251 -1.06 0.23 12.82
C GLU A 251 -1.61 -0.15 11.43
N GLY A 252 -2.89 -0.46 11.37
CA GLY A 252 -3.55 -0.82 10.12
C GLY A 252 -3.83 -2.31 9.95
N ALA A 253 -3.87 -2.78 8.70
CA ALA A 253 -4.27 -4.13 8.36
C ALA A 253 -3.15 -5.17 8.39
N SER A 254 -1.92 -4.80 8.78
CA SER A 254 -0.75 -5.70 8.71
C SER A 254 -0.95 -7.03 9.44
N LYS A 255 -1.58 -7.00 10.64
CA LYS A 255 -1.86 -8.22 11.43
C LYS A 255 -2.87 -9.14 10.74
N GLU A 256 -3.78 -8.58 9.96
CA GLU A 256 -4.77 -9.34 9.20
C GLU A 256 -4.11 -10.13 8.07
N TYR A 257 -3.13 -9.53 7.37
CA TYR A 257 -2.41 -10.16 6.27
C TYR A 257 -1.32 -11.13 6.70
N PHE A 258 -0.48 -10.75 7.68
CA PHE A 258 0.74 -11.51 8.01
C PHE A 258 0.59 -12.40 9.25
N LYS A 259 -0.52 -12.28 9.99
CA LYS A 259 -0.80 -13.06 11.20
C LYS A 259 0.36 -12.97 12.21
N ASP A 260 0.79 -14.11 12.76
CA ASP A 260 1.93 -14.26 13.67
C ASP A 260 3.28 -14.47 12.96
N MET A 261 3.29 -14.41 11.63
CA MET A 261 4.48 -14.75 10.84
C MET A 261 5.41 -13.55 10.57
N ALA A 262 4.91 -12.32 10.72
CA ALA A 262 5.72 -11.11 10.67
C ALA A 262 6.24 -10.68 12.05
N ILE A 263 7.17 -9.74 12.08
CA ILE A 263 7.56 -9.00 13.28
C ILE A 263 6.82 -7.65 13.24
N TYR A 264 6.25 -7.25 14.35
CA TYR A 264 5.47 -6.02 14.46
C TYR A 264 6.19 -4.98 15.29
N CYS A 265 6.02 -3.70 14.93
CA CYS A 265 6.53 -2.57 15.70
C CYS A 265 5.46 -1.48 15.86
N ASP A 266 5.53 -0.76 16.97
CA ASP A 266 4.83 0.49 17.16
C ASP A 266 5.63 1.61 16.43
N PRO A 267 5.06 2.25 15.39
CA PRO A 267 5.75 3.26 14.59
C PRO A 267 6.00 4.57 15.36
N TYR A 268 5.31 4.78 16.47
CA TYR A 268 5.46 5.94 17.36
C TYR A 268 6.54 5.73 18.43
N ASN A 269 7.15 4.55 18.50
CA ASN A 269 8.11 4.18 19.54
C ASN A 269 9.44 3.71 18.95
N HIS A 270 10.48 4.54 19.10
CA HIS A 270 11.85 4.26 18.65
C HIS A 270 12.35 2.87 19.09
N ASN A 271 12.22 2.56 20.39
CA ASN A 271 12.72 1.30 20.93
C ASN A 271 11.94 0.08 20.40
N SER A 272 10.66 0.25 20.05
CA SER A 272 9.87 -0.80 19.41
C SER A 272 10.40 -1.09 18.01
N ILE A 273 10.67 -0.05 17.20
CA ILE A 273 11.25 -0.20 15.86
C ILE A 273 12.64 -0.86 15.97
N LYS A 274 13.50 -0.36 16.88
CA LYS A 274 14.85 -0.89 17.11
C LYS A 274 14.82 -2.38 17.46
N SER A 275 14.01 -2.77 18.44
CA SER A 275 13.85 -4.17 18.85
C SER A 275 13.34 -5.06 17.69
N ALA A 276 12.41 -4.55 16.87
CA ALA A 276 11.89 -5.29 15.72
C ALA A 276 12.97 -5.51 14.64
N VAL A 277 13.79 -4.49 14.36
CA VAL A 277 14.93 -4.59 13.43
C VAL A 277 15.96 -5.59 13.96
N GLU A 278 16.34 -5.53 15.24
CA GLU A 278 17.27 -6.48 15.87
C GLU A 278 16.77 -7.92 15.77
N LYS A 279 15.50 -8.18 16.10
CA LYS A 279 14.88 -9.50 15.95
C LYS A 279 14.93 -10.02 14.53
N SER A 280 14.79 -9.14 13.54
CA SER A 280 14.82 -9.52 12.13
C SER A 280 16.19 -10.01 11.66
N LYS A 281 17.29 -9.52 12.27
CA LYS A 281 18.69 -9.95 11.94
C LYS A 281 18.93 -11.41 12.24
N VAL A 282 18.39 -11.93 13.34
CA VAL A 282 18.61 -13.30 13.80
C VAL A 282 17.55 -14.27 13.29
N LYS A 283 16.45 -13.78 12.74
CA LYS A 283 15.36 -14.60 12.20
C LYS A 283 15.79 -15.26 10.91
N ARG A 284 15.87 -16.58 10.91
CA ARG A 284 16.11 -17.34 9.67
C ARG A 284 14.93 -17.23 8.72
N LYS A 285 15.21 -17.04 7.44
CA LYS A 285 14.18 -17.10 6.40
C LYS A 285 13.58 -18.50 6.35
N ASN A 286 12.27 -18.58 6.19
CA ASN A 286 11.55 -19.83 6.01
C ASN A 286 10.41 -19.66 5.01
N ASN A 287 9.94 -20.75 4.44
CA ASN A 287 8.93 -20.71 3.39
C ASN A 287 7.49 -20.57 3.91
N LYS A 288 7.23 -20.67 5.22
CA LYS A 288 5.87 -20.66 5.77
C LYS A 288 5.09 -19.40 5.37
N LEU A 289 5.69 -18.22 5.58
CA LEU A 289 5.06 -16.94 5.20
C LEU A 289 4.94 -16.81 3.68
N LYS A 290 5.97 -17.19 2.93
CA LYS A 290 5.98 -17.20 1.46
C LYS A 290 4.80 -17.98 0.90
N GLU A 291 4.64 -19.22 1.32
CA GLU A 291 3.55 -20.11 0.87
C GLU A 291 2.18 -19.57 1.29
N TYR A 292 2.06 -19.10 2.53
CA TYR A 292 0.82 -18.51 3.04
C TYR A 292 0.36 -17.32 2.21
N ILE A 293 1.27 -16.38 1.90
CA ILE A 293 0.92 -15.19 1.11
C ILE A 293 0.56 -15.57 -0.32
N ARG A 294 1.32 -16.44 -0.95
CA ARG A 294 1.08 -16.89 -2.33
C ARG A 294 -0.27 -17.60 -2.50
N TYR A 295 -0.66 -18.38 -1.51
CA TYR A 295 -1.92 -19.08 -1.54
C TYR A 295 -3.12 -18.16 -1.29
N ASN A 296 -3.05 -17.33 -0.22
CA ASN A 296 -4.21 -16.56 0.25
C ASN A 296 -4.37 -15.19 -0.45
N TYR A 297 -3.27 -14.58 -0.91
CA TYR A 297 -3.25 -13.20 -1.42
C TYR A 297 -2.66 -13.14 -2.83
N ASN A 298 -3.14 -14.00 -3.74
CA ASN A 298 -2.75 -13.94 -5.14
C ASN A 298 -3.56 -12.90 -5.92
N LEU A 299 -2.94 -12.35 -6.96
CA LEU A 299 -3.54 -11.31 -7.78
C LEU A 299 -4.87 -11.74 -8.45
N LYS A 300 -4.95 -13.01 -8.91
CA LYS A 300 -6.12 -13.53 -9.58
C LYS A 300 -7.37 -13.44 -8.70
N ASN A 301 -7.28 -13.87 -7.44
CA ASN A 301 -8.42 -13.82 -6.51
C ASN A 301 -8.89 -12.38 -6.27
N MET A 302 -7.96 -11.42 -6.18
CA MET A 302 -8.30 -10.00 -6.06
C MET A 302 -9.08 -9.51 -7.28
N LEU A 303 -8.57 -9.78 -8.49
CA LEU A 303 -9.17 -9.33 -9.73
C LEU A 303 -10.56 -9.96 -9.96
N GLU A 304 -10.70 -11.27 -9.72
CA GLU A 304 -11.99 -11.96 -9.79
C GLU A 304 -12.98 -11.41 -8.77
N GLY A 305 -12.55 -11.13 -7.54
CA GLY A 305 -13.41 -10.57 -6.51
C GLY A 305 -13.97 -9.18 -6.86
N ILE A 306 -13.18 -8.32 -7.53
CA ILE A 306 -13.65 -7.03 -8.07
C ILE A 306 -14.63 -7.25 -9.22
N TYR A 307 -14.29 -8.12 -10.16
CA TYR A 307 -15.11 -8.41 -11.34
C TYR A 307 -16.48 -8.98 -10.98
N GLU A 308 -16.56 -9.88 -10.01
CA GLU A 308 -17.84 -10.38 -9.48
C GLU A 308 -18.72 -9.24 -8.94
N GLY A 309 -18.12 -8.25 -8.29
CA GLY A 309 -18.85 -7.06 -7.84
C GLY A 309 -19.43 -6.26 -9.00
N TYR A 310 -18.70 -6.14 -10.12
CA TYR A 310 -19.21 -5.47 -11.32
C TYR A 310 -20.36 -6.24 -11.96
N LEU A 311 -20.21 -7.56 -12.13
CA LEU A 311 -21.27 -8.40 -12.69
C LEU A 311 -22.57 -8.31 -11.90
N LYS A 312 -22.49 -8.16 -10.59
CA LYS A 312 -23.68 -7.99 -9.71
C LYS A 312 -24.45 -6.70 -10.01
N LEU A 313 -23.79 -5.67 -10.54
CA LEU A 313 -24.42 -4.39 -10.87
C LEU A 313 -24.93 -4.33 -12.31
N MET A 314 -24.46 -5.26 -13.16
CA MET A 314 -24.83 -5.35 -14.57
C MET A 314 -26.02 -6.27 -14.82
N ASN A 315 -26.36 -7.14 -13.84
CA ASN A 315 -27.54 -8.01 -13.85
C ASN A 315 -28.71 -7.36 -13.07
#